data_7ea34a38562d7e1e000fd3948877b936
#
_entry.id   7ea34a38562d7e1e000fd3948877b936
#
_cell.length_a   1.000
_cell.length_b   1.000
_cell.length_c   1.000
_cell.angle_alpha   90.00
_cell.angle_beta   90.00
_cell.angle_gamma   90.00
#
_symmetry.space_group_name_H-M   'P 1'
#
loop_
_entity.id
_entity.type
_entity.pdbx_description
1 polymer ?
#
loop_
_entity_poly.entity_id
_entity_poly.type
_entity_poly.pdbx_seq_one_letter_code
_entity_poly.pdbx_strand_id
1 'polypeptide(L)'
;LLAAKNALNISYLHWGFHGWAVYALMGLSIAFFCYNRGLPLGIRWVLYPLLGDRLKGPIGHFIDIMAVVATMFGIATTLGLGIQHINSGMHYLFGIAEGANVQVILIAIITICATASVVSGLHKGIKMLSKVASVMAIMLMVFMLIVGPTLFILSSTVQSTGYYLQSLIGTGTWMEVYEGTHWMDSWTFFYWGWWFAWAPFVGLFIARISKGRTIKEFMIGVLLVPTATIIIWISIFGSTAFHIELFGQGGITEVVNENIATALFSLLEHFPIPLISIFFVVIAGVIFFVTSSDSGSLIIDFITSGGREKNDVWLRIFWALTEGVVAAALVFGGGLIALQTGSLVTGLPVCILMLIMCYSILKALRKYQANSETYK
;
A
#
# COMPACT_ATOMS: atom_id res chain seq x y z
N LEU A 1 14.48 -20.17 -15.09
CA LEU A 1 13.47 -20.90 -14.31
C LEU A 1 13.61 -20.66 -12.80
N LEU A 2 14.80 -20.83 -12.20
CA LEU A 2 15.00 -20.59 -10.77
C LEU A 2 14.76 -19.11 -10.41
N ALA A 3 15.25 -18.18 -11.22
CA ALA A 3 15.04 -16.75 -11.03
C ALA A 3 13.54 -16.37 -11.01
N ALA A 4 12.75 -16.91 -11.94
CA ALA A 4 11.31 -16.68 -12.01
C ALA A 4 10.57 -17.20 -10.74
N LYS A 5 10.96 -18.40 -10.26
CA LYS A 5 10.42 -18.97 -9.02
C LYS A 5 10.75 -18.07 -7.81
N ASN A 6 11.98 -17.60 -7.70
CA ASN A 6 12.42 -16.73 -6.63
C ASN A 6 11.74 -15.35 -6.71
N ALA A 7 11.57 -14.81 -7.92
CA ALA A 7 10.89 -13.52 -8.11
C ALA A 7 9.44 -13.55 -7.65
N LEU A 8 8.66 -14.62 -7.94
CA LEU A 8 7.31 -14.77 -7.40
C LEU A 8 7.32 -14.89 -5.88
N ASN A 9 8.24 -15.68 -5.31
CA ASN A 9 8.38 -15.86 -3.87
C ASN A 9 8.62 -14.52 -3.15
N ILE A 10 9.55 -13.73 -3.67
CA ILE A 10 9.89 -12.42 -3.10
C ILE A 10 8.73 -11.42 -3.29
N SER A 11 8.06 -11.45 -4.44
CA SER A 11 6.87 -10.63 -4.67
C SER A 11 5.74 -10.97 -3.68
N TYR A 12 5.55 -12.26 -3.37
CA TYR A 12 4.59 -12.66 -2.33
C TYR A 12 5.06 -12.27 -0.93
N LEU A 13 6.37 -12.27 -0.65
CA LEU A 13 6.91 -11.76 0.62
C LEU A 13 6.59 -10.28 0.79
N HIS A 14 6.87 -9.45 -0.23
CA HIS A 14 6.69 -8.00 -0.16
C HIS A 14 5.23 -7.59 -0.05
N TRP A 15 4.30 -8.31 -0.68
CA TRP A 15 2.91 -7.92 -0.78
C TRP A 15 1.93 -8.81 0.01
N GLY A 16 2.41 -9.95 0.54
CA GLY A 16 1.60 -10.93 1.27
C GLY A 16 1.62 -10.74 2.78
N PHE A 17 1.76 -11.86 3.51
CA PHE A 17 1.60 -11.89 4.96
C PHE A 17 2.43 -10.88 5.73
N HIS A 18 3.68 -10.65 5.34
CA HIS A 18 4.57 -9.74 6.07
C HIS A 18 4.08 -8.29 6.00
N GLY A 19 3.74 -7.81 4.81
CA GLY A 19 3.21 -6.47 4.64
C GLY A 19 1.87 -6.30 5.37
N TRP A 20 0.93 -7.23 5.19
CA TRP A 20 -0.37 -7.15 5.85
C TRP A 20 -0.30 -7.34 7.36
N ALA A 21 0.73 -8.04 7.90
CA ALA A 21 0.99 -8.14 9.34
C ALA A 21 1.29 -6.77 9.97
N VAL A 22 2.00 -5.88 9.26
CA VAL A 22 2.24 -4.50 9.69
C VAL A 22 0.91 -3.77 9.92
N TYR A 23 -0.01 -3.85 8.95
CA TYR A 23 -1.33 -3.23 9.07
C TYR A 23 -2.22 -3.91 10.12
N ALA A 24 -2.15 -5.23 10.21
CA ALA A 24 -2.89 -5.99 11.21
C ALA A 24 -2.48 -5.59 12.63
N LEU A 25 -1.18 -5.47 12.89
CA LEU A 25 -0.67 -5.05 14.20
C LEU A 25 -1.14 -3.63 14.56
N MET A 26 -0.98 -2.68 13.65
CA MET A 26 -1.40 -1.29 13.86
C MET A 26 -2.91 -1.20 14.09
N GLY A 27 -3.70 -1.79 13.20
CA GLY A 27 -5.17 -1.74 13.26
C GLY A 27 -5.75 -2.45 14.47
N LEU A 28 -5.25 -3.66 14.79
CA LEU A 28 -5.67 -4.41 15.97
C LEU A 28 -5.37 -3.65 17.26
N SER A 29 -4.16 -3.07 17.35
CA SER A 29 -3.77 -2.31 18.53
C SER A 29 -4.69 -1.10 18.74
N ILE A 30 -4.93 -0.32 17.70
CA ILE A 30 -5.83 0.84 17.78
C ILE A 30 -7.26 0.40 18.13
N ALA A 31 -7.79 -0.63 17.45
CA ALA A 31 -9.14 -1.14 17.69
C ALA A 31 -9.32 -1.66 19.13
N PHE A 32 -8.34 -2.43 19.63
CA PHE A 32 -8.37 -2.97 20.99
C PHE A 32 -8.39 -1.85 22.04
N PHE A 33 -7.51 -0.87 21.94
CA PHE A 33 -7.48 0.23 22.91
C PHE A 33 -8.70 1.13 22.82
N CYS A 34 -9.22 1.35 21.61
CA CYS A 34 -10.42 2.16 21.43
C CYS A 34 -11.68 1.42 21.93
N TYR A 35 -11.95 0.23 21.43
CA TYR A 35 -13.23 -0.43 21.64
C TYR A 35 -13.31 -1.26 22.94
N ASN A 36 -12.20 -1.85 23.39
CA ASN A 36 -12.16 -2.66 24.59
C ASN A 36 -11.68 -1.91 25.83
N ARG A 37 -10.97 -0.76 25.65
CA ARG A 37 -10.45 0.03 26.76
C ARG A 37 -11.07 1.42 26.85
N GLY A 38 -11.94 1.80 25.90
CA GLY A 38 -12.64 3.09 25.90
C GLY A 38 -11.73 4.29 25.66
N LEU A 39 -10.53 4.10 25.11
CA LEU A 39 -9.65 5.20 24.76
C LEU A 39 -10.08 5.83 23.42
N PRO A 40 -9.72 7.09 23.16
CA PRO A 40 -10.00 7.70 21.87
C PRO A 40 -9.39 6.93 20.70
N LEU A 41 -10.03 6.98 19.54
CA LEU A 41 -9.50 6.38 18.32
C LEU A 41 -8.27 7.18 17.84
N GLY A 42 -7.09 6.60 17.97
CA GLY A 42 -5.84 7.27 17.59
C GLY A 42 -4.61 6.47 17.94
N ILE A 43 -3.54 6.72 17.21
CA ILE A 43 -2.29 5.95 17.27
C ILE A 43 -1.59 6.14 18.61
N ARG A 44 -1.53 7.38 19.13
CA ARG A 44 -0.89 7.68 20.42
C ARG A 44 -1.42 6.83 21.57
N TRP A 45 -2.71 6.52 21.55
CA TRP A 45 -3.38 5.82 22.64
C TRP A 45 -3.00 4.36 22.79
N VAL A 46 -2.37 3.77 21.77
CA VAL A 46 -1.85 2.41 21.87
C VAL A 46 -0.73 2.29 22.90
N LEU A 47 -0.03 3.38 23.19
CA LEU A 47 1.03 3.42 24.19
C LEU A 47 0.53 3.77 25.61
N TYR A 48 -0.78 3.89 25.82
CA TYR A 48 -1.36 4.26 27.12
C TYR A 48 -0.93 3.35 28.28
N PRO A 49 -0.80 2.01 28.13
CA PRO A 49 -0.28 1.12 29.18
C PRO A 49 1.15 1.40 29.64
N LEU A 50 1.92 2.15 28.85
CA LEU A 50 3.32 2.47 29.12
C LEU A 50 3.51 3.90 29.60
N LEU A 51 2.78 4.84 29.01
CA LEU A 51 2.99 6.28 29.19
C LEU A 51 1.86 7.00 29.92
N GLY A 52 0.68 6.37 30.03
CA GLY A 52 -0.48 6.92 30.71
C GLY A 52 -0.87 8.30 30.18
N ASP A 53 -1.21 9.21 31.10
CA ASP A 53 -1.67 10.57 30.78
C ASP A 53 -0.60 11.48 30.13
N ARG A 54 0.66 11.08 30.12
CA ARG A 54 1.72 11.80 29.39
C ARG A 54 1.44 11.89 27.88
N LEU A 55 0.59 11.00 27.36
CA LEU A 55 0.15 11.03 25.97
C LEU A 55 -0.83 12.19 25.64
N LYS A 56 -1.37 12.86 26.64
CA LYS A 56 -2.19 14.09 26.46
C LYS A 56 -1.33 15.32 26.16
N GLY A 57 -0.02 15.23 26.38
CA GLY A 57 0.95 16.31 26.24
C GLY A 57 1.86 16.14 25.00
N PRO A 58 3.07 16.78 25.04
CA PRO A 58 4.01 16.84 23.90
C PRO A 58 4.38 15.49 23.32
N ILE A 59 4.51 14.43 24.15
CA ILE A 59 4.85 13.08 23.68
C ILE A 59 3.78 12.55 22.74
N GLY A 60 2.51 12.70 23.09
CA GLY A 60 1.42 12.27 22.23
C GLY A 60 1.34 13.09 20.94
N HIS A 61 1.59 14.40 21.01
CA HIS A 61 1.65 15.25 19.82
C HIS A 61 2.81 14.84 18.88
N PHE A 62 3.98 14.50 19.44
CA PHE A 62 5.09 13.99 18.65
C PHE A 62 4.74 12.69 17.91
N ILE A 63 4.05 11.75 18.58
CA ILE A 63 3.60 10.49 17.95
C ILE A 63 2.63 10.77 16.79
N ASP A 64 1.68 11.69 16.97
CA ASP A 64 0.72 12.01 15.92
C ASP A 64 1.38 12.75 14.75
N ILE A 65 2.31 13.68 15.01
CA ILE A 65 3.08 14.36 13.95
C ILE A 65 3.89 13.34 13.14
N MET A 66 4.54 12.41 13.82
CA MET A 66 5.29 11.32 13.18
C MET A 66 4.39 10.47 12.27
N ALA A 67 3.17 10.13 12.74
CA ALA A 67 2.19 9.39 11.99
C ALA A 67 1.68 10.17 10.76
N VAL A 68 1.46 11.47 10.90
CA VAL A 68 1.06 12.36 9.79
C VAL A 68 2.15 12.47 8.73
N VAL A 69 3.39 12.72 9.15
CA VAL A 69 4.53 12.83 8.23
C VAL A 69 4.74 11.51 7.47
N ALA A 70 4.74 10.37 8.18
CA ALA A 70 4.89 9.07 7.53
C ALA A 70 3.75 8.81 6.52
N THR A 71 2.49 9.05 6.91
CA THR A 71 1.34 8.90 6.02
C THR A 71 1.47 9.78 4.78
N MET A 72 1.87 11.03 4.94
CA MET A 72 2.05 11.97 3.84
C MET A 72 3.10 11.48 2.84
N PHE A 73 4.27 11.04 3.31
CA PHE A 73 5.31 10.51 2.43
C PHE A 73 4.90 9.16 1.81
N GLY A 74 4.19 8.31 2.54
CA GLY A 74 3.62 7.09 1.99
C GLY A 74 2.66 7.35 0.83
N ILE A 75 1.73 8.31 0.98
CA ILE A 75 0.79 8.71 -0.08
C ILE A 75 1.53 9.37 -1.24
N ALA A 76 2.45 10.30 -0.96
CA ALA A 76 3.23 10.99 -1.99
C ALA A 76 4.06 9.99 -2.82
N THR A 77 4.66 8.99 -2.19
CA THR A 77 5.37 7.91 -2.88
C THR A 77 4.45 7.10 -3.77
N THR A 78 3.29 6.70 -3.26
CA THR A 78 2.29 5.96 -4.05
C THR A 78 1.80 6.77 -5.23
N LEU A 79 1.50 8.06 -5.03
CA LEU A 79 1.07 8.96 -6.09
C LEU A 79 2.19 9.12 -7.14
N GLY A 80 3.44 9.35 -6.71
CA GLY A 80 4.58 9.49 -7.61
C GLY A 80 4.87 8.26 -8.45
N LEU A 81 4.87 7.06 -7.83
CA LEU A 81 5.03 5.79 -8.56
C LEU A 81 3.87 5.56 -9.54
N GLY A 82 2.64 5.80 -9.10
CA GLY A 82 1.47 5.62 -9.94
C GLY A 82 1.42 6.57 -11.11
N ILE A 83 1.88 7.81 -10.93
CA ILE A 83 2.00 8.79 -12.03
C ILE A 83 3.02 8.36 -13.06
N GLN A 84 4.13 7.73 -12.68
CA GLN A 84 5.08 7.17 -13.64
C GLN A 84 4.41 6.11 -14.50
N HIS A 85 3.64 5.19 -13.91
CA HIS A 85 2.86 4.21 -14.67
C HIS A 85 1.81 4.87 -15.58
N ILE A 86 1.05 5.85 -15.09
CA ILE A 86 0.06 6.56 -15.91
C ILE A 86 0.77 7.26 -17.10
N ASN A 87 1.90 7.92 -16.87
CA ASN A 87 2.67 8.59 -17.93
C ASN A 87 3.16 7.59 -18.97
N SER A 88 3.70 6.43 -18.57
CA SER A 88 4.09 5.37 -19.50
C SER A 88 2.89 4.83 -20.30
N GLY A 89 1.75 4.61 -19.65
CA GLY A 89 0.53 4.22 -20.38
C GLY A 89 0.04 5.29 -21.36
N MET A 90 0.15 6.58 -21.03
CA MET A 90 -0.17 7.67 -21.93
C MET A 90 0.84 7.77 -23.09
N HIS A 91 2.10 7.41 -22.87
CA HIS A 91 3.08 7.29 -23.95
C HIS A 91 2.66 6.20 -24.94
N TYR A 92 2.29 5.01 -24.47
CA TYR A 92 1.80 3.93 -25.34
C TYR A 92 0.53 4.29 -26.13
N LEU A 93 -0.41 5.02 -25.50
CA LEU A 93 -1.69 5.34 -26.12
C LEU A 93 -1.61 6.53 -27.08
N PHE A 94 -0.86 7.56 -26.71
CA PHE A 94 -0.94 8.89 -27.34
C PHE A 94 0.42 9.45 -27.74
N GLY A 95 1.53 8.75 -27.51
CA GLY A 95 2.87 9.25 -27.79
C GLY A 95 3.31 10.41 -26.89
N ILE A 96 2.66 10.60 -25.74
CA ILE A 96 3.02 11.68 -24.80
C ILE A 96 4.39 11.36 -24.21
N ALA A 97 5.29 12.36 -24.21
CA ALA A 97 6.64 12.17 -23.70
C ALA A 97 6.63 11.75 -22.23
N GLU A 98 7.52 10.80 -21.87
CA GLU A 98 7.78 10.45 -20.48
C GLU A 98 8.76 11.44 -19.86
N GLY A 99 8.49 11.86 -18.61
CA GLY A 99 9.40 12.75 -17.90
C GLY A 99 8.76 13.54 -16.76
N ALA A 100 9.63 14.09 -15.91
CA ALA A 100 9.21 14.78 -14.68
C ALA A 100 8.21 15.93 -14.93
N ASN A 101 8.34 16.68 -16.02
CA ASN A 101 7.41 17.79 -16.33
C ASN A 101 5.98 17.29 -16.56
N VAL A 102 5.82 16.22 -17.35
CA VAL A 102 4.49 15.62 -17.61
C VAL A 102 3.96 14.99 -16.33
N GLN A 103 4.81 14.30 -15.57
CA GLN A 103 4.43 13.70 -14.30
C GLN A 103 3.94 14.73 -13.27
N VAL A 104 4.59 15.89 -13.16
CA VAL A 104 4.13 17.00 -12.29
C VAL A 104 2.80 17.55 -12.73
N ILE A 105 2.56 17.70 -14.04
CA ILE A 105 1.25 18.12 -14.57
C ILE A 105 0.17 17.10 -14.21
N LEU A 106 0.45 15.81 -14.38
CA LEU A 106 -0.48 14.73 -14.01
C LEU A 106 -0.77 14.71 -12.50
N ILE A 107 0.25 14.91 -11.66
CA ILE A 107 0.07 15.07 -10.21
C ILE A 107 -0.86 16.23 -9.92
N ALA A 108 -0.65 17.40 -10.56
CA ALA A 108 -1.49 18.56 -10.35
C ALA A 108 -2.95 18.28 -10.75
N ILE A 109 -3.20 17.63 -11.88
CA ILE A 109 -4.55 17.24 -12.32
C ILE A 109 -5.21 16.30 -11.31
N ILE A 110 -4.53 15.24 -10.88
CA ILE A 110 -5.08 14.27 -9.90
C ILE A 110 -5.34 14.96 -8.56
N THR A 111 -4.43 15.81 -8.10
CA THR A 111 -4.58 16.58 -6.86
C THR A 111 -5.78 17.51 -6.92
N ILE A 112 -5.99 18.20 -8.04
CA ILE A 112 -7.17 19.06 -8.26
C ILE A 112 -8.45 18.21 -8.23
N CYS A 113 -8.48 17.06 -8.92
CA CYS A 113 -9.63 16.16 -8.91
C CYS A 113 -9.93 15.62 -7.50
N ALA A 114 -8.90 15.19 -6.75
CA ALA A 114 -9.04 14.74 -5.38
C ALA A 114 -9.54 15.85 -4.46
N THR A 115 -8.98 17.07 -4.58
CA THR A 115 -9.40 18.24 -3.80
C THR A 115 -10.86 18.63 -4.11
N ALA A 116 -11.25 18.64 -5.38
CA ALA A 116 -12.63 18.90 -5.79
C ALA A 116 -13.59 17.84 -5.21
N SER A 117 -13.16 16.59 -5.16
CA SER A 117 -13.90 15.50 -4.53
C SER A 117 -14.12 15.74 -3.02
N VAL A 118 -13.05 16.11 -2.30
CA VAL A 118 -13.09 16.46 -0.87
C VAL A 118 -14.08 17.61 -0.59
N VAL A 119 -14.00 18.68 -1.41
CA VAL A 119 -14.85 19.89 -1.23
C VAL A 119 -16.32 19.60 -1.49
N SER A 120 -16.60 18.83 -2.53
CA SER A 120 -17.98 18.51 -2.92
C SER A 120 -18.73 17.64 -1.91
N GLY A 121 -18.00 17.01 -0.96
CA GLY A 121 -18.59 16.10 0.01
C GLY A 121 -19.25 14.86 -0.61
N LEU A 122 -18.90 14.54 -1.85
CA LEU A 122 -19.49 13.45 -2.64
C LEU A 122 -19.01 12.07 -2.18
N HIS A 123 -19.12 11.74 -0.89
CA HIS A 123 -18.75 10.41 -0.36
C HIS A 123 -19.40 9.25 -1.14
N LYS A 124 -20.60 9.46 -1.70
CA LYS A 124 -21.25 8.46 -2.57
C LYS A 124 -20.54 8.33 -3.92
N GLY A 125 -20.05 9.44 -4.48
CA GLY A 125 -19.30 9.45 -5.74
C GLY A 125 -17.96 8.72 -5.63
N ILE A 126 -17.20 9.00 -4.58
CA ILE A 126 -15.91 8.34 -4.31
C ILE A 126 -16.10 6.84 -4.13
N LYS A 127 -17.08 6.43 -3.32
CA LYS A 127 -17.42 5.02 -3.14
C LYS A 127 -17.78 4.35 -4.47
N MET A 128 -18.49 5.04 -5.35
CA MET A 128 -18.82 4.54 -6.69
C MET A 128 -17.58 4.43 -7.56
N LEU A 129 -16.70 5.45 -7.58
CA LEU A 129 -15.44 5.43 -8.33
C LEU A 129 -14.52 4.29 -7.87
N SER A 130 -14.32 4.11 -6.57
CA SER A 130 -13.54 3.00 -6.02
C SER A 130 -14.12 1.63 -6.41
N LYS A 131 -15.46 1.51 -6.42
CA LYS A 131 -16.12 0.28 -6.89
C LYS A 131 -15.87 0.05 -8.37
N VAL A 132 -15.94 1.09 -9.20
CA VAL A 132 -15.64 1.02 -10.64
C VAL A 132 -14.21 0.57 -10.85
N ALA A 133 -13.22 1.20 -10.20
CA ALA A 133 -11.82 0.79 -10.30
C ALA A 133 -11.59 -0.67 -9.88
N SER A 134 -12.24 -1.11 -8.80
CA SER A 134 -12.15 -2.52 -8.35
C SER A 134 -12.74 -3.49 -9.37
N VAL A 135 -13.89 -3.15 -9.97
CA VAL A 135 -14.49 -3.97 -11.03
C VAL A 135 -13.60 -4.02 -12.26
N MET A 136 -13.01 -2.88 -12.64
CA MET A 136 -12.04 -2.82 -13.75
C MET A 136 -10.83 -3.71 -13.49
N ALA A 137 -10.26 -3.68 -12.28
CA ALA A 137 -9.14 -4.56 -11.91
C ALA A 137 -9.52 -6.04 -12.00
N ILE A 138 -10.71 -6.42 -11.50
CA ILE A 138 -11.20 -7.80 -11.60
C ILE A 138 -11.42 -8.21 -13.06
N MET A 139 -12.00 -7.34 -13.89
CA MET A 139 -12.19 -7.62 -15.32
C MET A 139 -10.84 -7.83 -16.03
N LEU A 140 -9.83 -7.02 -15.70
CA LEU A 140 -8.48 -7.20 -16.25
C LEU A 140 -7.86 -8.54 -15.80
N MET A 141 -8.01 -8.92 -14.53
CA MET A 141 -7.56 -10.24 -14.05
C MET A 141 -8.23 -11.39 -14.80
N VAL A 142 -9.55 -11.32 -14.96
CA VAL A 142 -10.33 -12.36 -15.67
C VAL A 142 -9.91 -12.40 -17.15
N PHE A 143 -9.75 -11.24 -17.79
CA PHE A 143 -9.25 -11.15 -19.16
C PHE A 143 -7.89 -11.85 -19.29
N MET A 144 -6.92 -11.47 -18.46
CA MET A 144 -5.58 -12.07 -18.48
C MET A 144 -5.58 -13.57 -18.20
N LEU A 145 -6.47 -14.03 -17.32
CA LEU A 145 -6.60 -15.46 -17.03
C LEU A 145 -7.18 -16.25 -18.22
N ILE A 146 -8.10 -15.67 -18.99
CA ILE A 146 -8.77 -16.33 -20.13
C ILE A 146 -7.85 -16.32 -21.37
N VAL A 147 -7.23 -15.18 -21.70
CA VAL A 147 -6.42 -15.04 -22.92
C VAL A 147 -4.95 -15.46 -22.73
N GLY A 148 -4.49 -15.49 -21.48
CA GLY A 148 -3.14 -15.89 -21.12
C GLY A 148 -2.95 -17.40 -21.05
N PRO A 149 -1.76 -17.86 -20.65
CA PRO A 149 -1.45 -19.29 -20.50
C PRO A 149 -2.10 -19.87 -19.23
N THR A 150 -3.41 -20.03 -19.24
CA THR A 150 -4.25 -20.38 -18.08
C THR A 150 -3.72 -21.55 -17.25
N LEU A 151 -3.36 -22.67 -17.91
CA LEU A 151 -2.83 -23.84 -17.20
C LEU A 151 -1.49 -23.56 -16.52
N PHE A 152 -0.62 -22.77 -17.16
CA PHE A 152 0.63 -22.34 -16.56
C PHE A 152 0.40 -21.43 -15.37
N ILE A 153 -0.51 -20.45 -15.49
CA ILE A 153 -0.89 -19.54 -14.40
C ILE A 153 -1.38 -20.33 -13.20
N LEU A 154 -2.36 -21.24 -13.39
CA LEU A 154 -2.92 -22.04 -12.29
C LEU A 154 -1.88 -22.93 -11.62
N SER A 155 -1.06 -23.63 -12.42
CA SER A 155 -0.01 -24.51 -11.91
C SER A 155 1.08 -23.71 -11.18
N SER A 156 1.48 -22.57 -11.73
CA SER A 156 2.44 -21.65 -11.11
C SER A 156 1.91 -21.06 -9.81
N THR A 157 0.63 -20.72 -9.76
CA THR A 157 -0.02 -20.20 -8.54
C THR A 157 0.08 -21.21 -7.39
N VAL A 158 -0.31 -22.45 -7.64
CA VAL A 158 -0.26 -23.51 -6.63
C VAL A 158 1.19 -23.78 -6.18
N GLN A 159 2.09 -23.96 -7.14
CA GLN A 159 3.50 -24.25 -6.86
C GLN A 159 4.20 -23.11 -6.11
N SER A 160 4.03 -21.86 -6.57
CA SER A 160 4.69 -20.70 -5.97
C SER A 160 4.10 -20.35 -4.60
N THR A 161 2.79 -20.56 -4.40
CA THR A 161 2.17 -20.42 -3.07
C THR A 161 2.73 -21.45 -2.08
N GLY A 162 2.85 -22.71 -2.51
CA GLY A 162 3.48 -23.75 -1.69
C GLY A 162 4.93 -23.41 -1.34
N TYR A 163 5.70 -22.92 -2.32
CA TYR A 163 7.09 -22.51 -2.10
C TYR A 163 7.19 -21.30 -1.16
N TYR A 164 6.32 -20.29 -1.33
CA TYR A 164 6.25 -19.14 -0.43
C TYR A 164 5.99 -19.55 1.02
N LEU A 165 4.99 -20.39 1.26
CA LEU A 165 4.66 -20.86 2.61
C LEU A 165 5.80 -21.69 3.23
N GLN A 166 6.45 -22.53 2.43
CA GLN A 166 7.58 -23.36 2.88
C GLN A 166 8.82 -22.52 3.21
N SER A 167 9.09 -21.48 2.43
CA SER A 167 10.27 -20.62 2.57
C SER A 167 10.02 -19.35 3.38
N LEU A 168 8.84 -19.19 3.98
CA LEU A 168 8.37 -17.94 4.63
C LEU A 168 9.39 -17.35 5.61
N ILE A 169 9.95 -18.17 6.48
CA ILE A 169 10.93 -17.73 7.48
C ILE A 169 12.28 -17.44 6.79
N GLY A 170 12.75 -18.35 5.95
CA GLY A 170 14.04 -18.22 5.30
C GLY A 170 14.12 -16.97 4.40
N THR A 171 13.08 -16.76 3.57
CA THR A 171 13.01 -15.57 2.72
C THR A 171 12.78 -14.29 3.54
N GLY A 172 11.96 -14.36 4.60
CA GLY A 172 11.67 -13.21 5.47
C GLY A 172 12.84 -12.76 6.35
N THR A 173 13.83 -13.62 6.55
CA THR A 173 15.06 -13.34 7.32
C THR A 173 16.31 -13.23 6.46
N TRP A 174 16.18 -13.36 5.14
CA TRP A 174 17.30 -13.18 4.20
C TRP A 174 17.74 -11.72 4.17
N MET A 175 19.04 -11.49 4.33
CA MET A 175 19.63 -10.16 4.47
C MET A 175 20.76 -9.88 3.47
N GLU A 176 20.90 -10.72 2.44
CA GLU A 176 21.91 -10.54 1.38
C GLU A 176 23.36 -10.38 1.89
N VAL A 177 23.65 -10.94 3.07
CA VAL A 177 24.96 -10.70 3.75
C VAL A 177 26.14 -11.27 2.95
N TYR A 178 25.90 -12.33 2.19
CA TYR A 178 26.94 -13.08 1.49
C TYR A 178 26.96 -12.83 -0.02
N GLU A 179 25.96 -12.15 -0.59
CA GLU A 179 25.81 -11.92 -2.03
C GLU A 179 26.40 -10.57 -2.48
N GLY A 180 26.23 -9.51 -1.70
CA GLY A 180 26.82 -8.18 -1.96
C GLY A 180 26.28 -7.47 -3.20
N THR A 181 25.03 -7.78 -3.62
CA THR A 181 24.44 -7.20 -4.85
C THR A 181 23.72 -5.88 -4.59
N HIS A 182 23.50 -5.49 -3.34
CA HIS A 182 22.71 -4.32 -2.94
C HIS A 182 21.25 -4.35 -3.41
N TRP A 183 20.72 -5.54 -3.72
CA TRP A 183 19.35 -5.70 -4.18
C TRP A 183 18.35 -5.37 -3.04
N MET A 184 18.68 -5.76 -1.81
CA MET A 184 17.87 -5.47 -0.62
C MET A 184 17.63 -3.99 -0.41
N ASP A 185 18.66 -3.15 -0.68
CA ASP A 185 18.57 -1.70 -0.50
C ASP A 185 17.51 -1.08 -1.41
N SER A 186 17.47 -1.55 -2.66
CA SER A 186 16.56 -1.01 -3.68
C SER A 186 15.13 -1.55 -3.57
N TRP A 187 14.95 -2.76 -3.02
CA TRP A 187 13.66 -3.46 -3.02
C TRP A 187 13.11 -3.71 -1.63
N THR A 188 13.69 -4.62 -0.87
CA THR A 188 13.07 -5.08 0.38
C THR A 188 13.00 -3.98 1.43
N PHE A 189 14.06 -3.20 1.62
CA PHE A 189 14.05 -2.09 2.57
C PHE A 189 13.07 -1.00 2.15
N PHE A 190 13.00 -0.70 0.84
CA PHE A 190 12.00 0.21 0.32
C PHE A 190 10.57 -0.29 0.62
N TYR A 191 10.26 -1.55 0.29
CA TYR A 191 8.92 -2.09 0.55
C TYR A 191 8.56 -2.03 2.03
N TRP A 192 9.45 -2.41 2.95
CA TRP A 192 9.16 -2.31 4.37
C TRP A 192 9.00 -0.86 4.83
N GLY A 193 9.86 0.05 4.40
CA GLY A 193 9.70 1.48 4.68
C GLY A 193 8.35 2.02 4.21
N TRP A 194 7.92 1.63 3.03
CA TRP A 194 6.66 2.02 2.44
C TRP A 194 5.45 1.45 3.22
N TRP A 195 5.47 0.17 3.59
CA TRP A 195 4.44 -0.43 4.45
C TRP A 195 4.34 0.26 5.81
N PHE A 196 5.48 0.58 6.45
CA PHE A 196 5.48 1.32 7.71
C PHE A 196 5.00 2.76 7.56
N ALA A 197 5.35 3.45 6.47
CA ALA A 197 4.85 4.80 6.19
C ALA A 197 3.32 4.82 6.02
N TRP A 198 2.74 3.80 5.40
CA TRP A 198 1.30 3.65 5.24
C TRP A 198 0.58 3.13 6.49
N ALA A 199 1.28 2.50 7.43
CA ALA A 199 0.66 1.83 8.57
C ALA A 199 -0.23 2.73 9.43
N PRO A 200 0.09 4.00 9.71
CA PRO A 200 -0.79 4.89 10.47
C PRO A 200 -2.15 5.10 9.79
N PHE A 201 -2.16 5.34 8.49
CA PHE A 201 -3.38 5.52 7.71
C PHE A 201 -4.21 4.24 7.65
N VAL A 202 -3.61 3.15 7.15
CA VAL A 202 -4.33 1.88 6.94
C VAL A 202 -4.76 1.27 8.27
N GLY A 203 -3.92 1.37 9.30
CA GLY A 203 -4.25 0.88 10.64
C GLY A 203 -5.46 1.59 11.25
N LEU A 204 -5.54 2.92 11.16
CA LEU A 204 -6.72 3.69 11.59
C LEU A 204 -7.98 3.33 10.80
N PHE A 205 -7.84 3.20 9.48
CA PHE A 205 -8.96 2.82 8.61
C PHE A 205 -9.49 1.43 8.98
N ILE A 206 -8.60 0.42 9.09
CA ILE A 206 -8.99 -0.95 9.45
C ILE A 206 -9.59 -1.00 10.85
N ALA A 207 -9.00 -0.29 11.82
CA ALA A 207 -9.55 -0.21 13.17
C ALA A 207 -10.99 0.32 13.16
N ARG A 208 -11.26 1.37 12.39
CA ARG A 208 -12.59 2.00 12.31
C ARG A 208 -13.64 1.05 11.74
N ILE A 209 -13.33 0.29 10.70
CA ILE A 209 -14.28 -0.65 10.08
C ILE A 209 -14.42 -1.97 10.85
N SER A 210 -13.55 -2.22 11.83
CA SER A 210 -13.51 -3.47 12.62
C SER A 210 -14.35 -3.42 13.88
N LYS A 211 -15.08 -2.32 14.14
CA LYS A 211 -15.95 -2.20 15.31
C LYS A 211 -16.94 -3.36 15.38
N GLY A 212 -16.96 -4.06 16.53
CA GLY A 212 -17.86 -5.19 16.77
C GLY A 212 -17.38 -6.55 16.20
N ARG A 213 -16.18 -6.60 15.60
CA ARG A 213 -15.57 -7.85 15.15
C ARG A 213 -14.73 -8.47 16.27
N THR A 214 -14.65 -9.80 16.27
CA THR A 214 -13.71 -10.52 17.14
C THR A 214 -12.27 -10.38 16.62
N ILE A 215 -11.30 -10.58 17.51
CA ILE A 215 -9.87 -10.59 17.13
C ILE A 215 -9.62 -11.63 16.03
N LYS A 216 -10.25 -12.82 16.13
CA LYS A 216 -10.12 -13.88 15.13
C LYS A 216 -10.63 -13.42 13.75
N GLU A 217 -11.82 -12.84 13.67
CA GLU A 217 -12.38 -12.31 12.42
C GLU A 217 -11.51 -11.19 11.85
N PHE A 218 -11.01 -10.32 12.72
CA PHE A 218 -10.09 -9.26 12.33
C PHE A 218 -8.82 -9.85 11.68
N MET A 219 -8.14 -10.77 12.37
CA MET A 219 -6.89 -11.36 11.87
C MET A 219 -7.10 -12.13 10.56
N ILE A 220 -8.16 -12.93 10.45
CA ILE A 220 -8.49 -13.63 9.20
C ILE A 220 -8.76 -12.61 8.08
N GLY A 221 -9.59 -11.61 8.33
CA GLY A 221 -9.96 -10.61 7.32
C GLY A 221 -8.77 -9.77 6.85
N VAL A 222 -7.88 -9.38 7.74
CA VAL A 222 -6.75 -8.48 7.40
C VAL A 222 -5.53 -9.24 6.87
N LEU A 223 -5.28 -10.46 7.32
CA LEU A 223 -4.11 -11.22 6.87
C LEU A 223 -4.40 -12.12 5.67
N LEU A 224 -5.47 -12.92 5.73
CA LEU A 224 -5.68 -13.95 4.72
C LEU A 224 -6.33 -13.42 3.44
N VAL A 225 -7.36 -12.58 3.57
CA VAL A 225 -8.12 -12.11 2.39
C VAL A 225 -7.25 -11.27 1.46
N PRO A 226 -6.55 -10.22 1.94
CA PRO A 226 -5.69 -9.45 1.05
C PRO A 226 -4.50 -10.25 0.53
N THR A 227 -3.86 -11.08 1.36
CA THR A 227 -2.75 -11.94 0.92
C THR A 227 -3.19 -12.87 -0.20
N ALA A 228 -4.35 -13.54 -0.08
CA ALA A 228 -4.88 -14.40 -1.13
C ALA A 228 -5.17 -13.62 -2.43
N THR A 229 -5.75 -12.42 -2.30
CA THR A 229 -6.02 -11.56 -3.45
C THR A 229 -4.72 -11.16 -4.17
N ILE A 230 -3.70 -10.79 -3.40
CA ILE A 230 -2.38 -10.42 -3.94
C ILE A 230 -1.67 -11.62 -4.61
N ILE A 231 -1.72 -12.79 -3.99
CA ILE A 231 -1.15 -14.01 -4.59
C ILE A 231 -1.81 -14.27 -5.94
N ILE A 232 -3.14 -14.20 -6.03
CA ILE A 232 -3.86 -14.38 -7.29
C ILE A 232 -3.45 -13.33 -8.32
N TRP A 233 -3.41 -12.05 -7.92
CA TRP A 233 -2.99 -10.94 -8.79
C TRP A 233 -1.58 -11.13 -9.34
N ILE A 234 -0.60 -11.30 -8.46
CA ILE A 234 0.81 -11.47 -8.86
C ILE A 234 1.01 -12.75 -9.69
N SER A 235 0.29 -13.84 -9.36
CA SER A 235 0.35 -15.06 -10.17
C SER A 235 -0.16 -14.83 -11.58
N ILE A 236 -1.30 -14.18 -11.77
CA ILE A 236 -1.88 -13.97 -13.09
C ILE A 236 -0.92 -13.15 -13.96
N PHE A 237 -0.50 -11.98 -13.48
CA PHE A 237 0.35 -11.07 -14.28
C PHE A 237 1.79 -11.54 -14.34
N GLY A 238 2.40 -11.90 -13.21
CA GLY A 238 3.79 -12.30 -13.13
C GLY A 238 4.06 -13.64 -13.83
N SER A 239 3.19 -14.65 -13.62
CA SER A 239 3.38 -15.94 -14.34
C SER A 239 3.17 -15.78 -15.84
N THR A 240 2.24 -14.93 -16.26
CA THR A 240 2.05 -14.63 -17.69
C THR A 240 3.30 -13.99 -18.29
N ALA A 241 3.88 -12.99 -17.60
CA ALA A 241 5.13 -12.37 -18.04
C ALA A 241 6.28 -13.39 -18.13
N PHE A 242 6.43 -14.25 -17.11
CA PHE A 242 7.45 -15.31 -17.14
C PHE A 242 7.19 -16.36 -18.23
N HIS A 243 5.93 -16.67 -18.53
CA HIS A 243 5.63 -17.59 -19.62
C HIS A 243 6.06 -17.02 -20.98
N ILE A 244 5.79 -15.73 -21.22
CA ILE A 244 6.19 -15.05 -22.47
C ILE A 244 7.71 -14.98 -22.55
N GLU A 245 8.38 -14.60 -21.46
CA GLU A 245 9.84 -14.44 -21.42
C GLU A 245 10.59 -15.77 -21.60
N LEU A 246 10.13 -16.85 -20.95
CA LEU A 246 10.84 -18.12 -20.90
C LEU A 246 10.45 -19.09 -22.00
N PHE A 247 9.22 -19.03 -22.50
CA PHE A 247 8.64 -20.02 -23.41
C PHE A 247 7.99 -19.39 -24.65
N GLY A 248 7.85 -18.06 -24.68
CA GLY A 248 7.26 -17.30 -25.77
C GLY A 248 8.30 -16.53 -26.60
N GLN A 249 7.94 -15.31 -27.00
CA GLN A 249 8.79 -14.45 -27.84
C GLN A 249 9.88 -13.71 -27.02
N GLY A 250 9.74 -13.63 -25.69
CA GLY A 250 10.62 -12.87 -24.82
C GLY A 250 10.45 -11.34 -24.97
N GLY A 251 11.44 -10.58 -24.52
CA GLY A 251 11.52 -9.12 -24.71
C GLY A 251 10.93 -8.29 -23.59
N ILE A 252 10.18 -8.87 -22.65
CA ILE A 252 9.63 -8.13 -21.50
C ILE A 252 10.76 -7.67 -20.57
N THR A 253 11.75 -8.52 -20.33
CA THR A 253 12.88 -8.22 -19.44
C THR A 253 13.69 -7.02 -19.94
N GLU A 254 13.91 -6.90 -21.23
CA GLU A 254 14.65 -5.78 -21.84
C GLU A 254 13.94 -4.45 -21.59
N VAL A 255 12.63 -4.40 -21.92
CA VAL A 255 11.79 -3.20 -21.73
C VAL A 255 11.72 -2.79 -20.25
N VAL A 256 11.57 -3.76 -19.35
CA VAL A 256 11.50 -3.49 -17.91
C VAL A 256 12.81 -2.99 -17.34
N ASN A 257 13.95 -3.46 -17.85
CA ASN A 257 15.27 -2.98 -17.44
C ASN A 257 15.53 -1.53 -17.88
N GLU A 258 14.95 -1.10 -19.00
CA GLU A 258 15.02 0.28 -19.45
C GLU A 258 14.09 1.19 -18.62
N ASN A 259 12.85 0.76 -18.41
CA ASN A 259 11.89 1.50 -17.62
C ASN A 259 10.86 0.57 -16.93
N ILE A 260 11.01 0.39 -15.62
CA ILE A 260 10.13 -0.49 -14.84
C ILE A 260 8.64 -0.09 -14.90
N ALA A 261 8.33 1.19 -15.13
CA ALA A 261 6.96 1.68 -15.21
C ALA A 261 6.20 1.15 -16.45
N THR A 262 6.89 0.63 -17.45
CA THR A 262 6.31 0.08 -18.68
C THR A 262 5.92 -1.39 -18.55
N ALA A 263 6.33 -2.10 -17.49
CA ALA A 263 6.20 -3.55 -17.35
C ALA A 263 4.81 -4.11 -17.68
N LEU A 264 3.76 -3.50 -17.13
CA LEU A 264 2.38 -3.95 -17.38
C LEU A 264 1.94 -3.68 -18.83
N PHE A 265 2.36 -2.58 -19.42
CA PHE A 265 1.98 -2.21 -20.77
C PHE A 265 2.69 -3.10 -21.79
N SER A 266 3.98 -3.34 -21.62
CA SER A 266 4.74 -4.31 -22.42
C SER A 266 4.12 -5.71 -22.36
N LEU A 267 3.67 -6.14 -21.18
CA LEU A 267 2.95 -7.40 -21.04
C LEU A 267 1.65 -7.40 -21.87
N LEU A 268 0.85 -6.33 -21.80
CA LEU A 268 -0.43 -6.24 -22.48
C LEU A 268 -0.32 -6.19 -24.01
N GLU A 269 0.82 -5.72 -24.56
CA GLU A 269 1.07 -5.72 -26.00
C GLU A 269 1.11 -7.13 -26.63
N HIS A 270 1.40 -8.16 -25.83
CA HIS A 270 1.41 -9.55 -26.29
C HIS A 270 0.00 -10.17 -26.43
N PHE A 271 -1.05 -9.42 -26.09
CA PHE A 271 -2.43 -9.93 -26.02
C PHE A 271 -3.37 -9.22 -27.00
N PRO A 272 -4.52 -9.82 -27.31
CA PRO A 272 -5.54 -9.16 -28.15
C PRO A 272 -5.97 -7.81 -27.58
N ILE A 273 -6.26 -6.84 -28.48
CA ILE A 273 -6.79 -5.52 -28.12
C ILE A 273 -5.90 -4.70 -27.15
N PRO A 274 -4.58 -4.59 -27.37
CA PRO A 274 -3.66 -3.98 -26.42
C PRO A 274 -4.03 -2.53 -26.07
N LEU A 275 -4.40 -1.71 -27.06
CA LEU A 275 -4.78 -0.31 -26.83
C LEU A 275 -5.98 -0.17 -25.90
N ILE A 276 -6.96 -1.07 -26.01
CA ILE A 276 -8.14 -1.05 -25.14
C ILE A 276 -7.77 -1.45 -23.72
N SER A 277 -6.98 -2.52 -23.54
CA SER A 277 -6.55 -2.96 -22.21
C SER A 277 -5.63 -1.94 -21.54
N ILE A 278 -4.70 -1.31 -22.28
CA ILE A 278 -3.84 -0.24 -21.76
C ILE A 278 -4.68 0.98 -21.35
N PHE A 279 -5.61 1.43 -22.20
CA PHE A 279 -6.53 2.52 -21.87
C PHE A 279 -7.31 2.24 -20.58
N PHE A 280 -7.79 1.00 -20.44
CA PHE A 280 -8.52 0.55 -19.26
C PHE A 280 -7.67 0.62 -17.98
N VAL A 281 -6.40 0.19 -18.06
CA VAL A 281 -5.44 0.26 -16.96
C VAL A 281 -5.14 1.71 -16.55
N VAL A 282 -4.92 2.59 -17.53
CA VAL A 282 -4.65 4.02 -17.27
C VAL A 282 -5.82 4.67 -16.55
N ILE A 283 -7.06 4.47 -17.05
CA ILE A 283 -8.26 5.02 -16.40
C ILE A 283 -8.46 4.45 -14.99
N ALA A 284 -8.31 3.14 -14.81
CA ALA A 284 -8.41 2.52 -13.49
C ALA A 284 -7.36 3.09 -12.52
N GLY A 285 -6.13 3.29 -13.00
CA GLY A 285 -5.05 3.92 -12.23
C GLY A 285 -5.40 5.35 -11.80
N VAL A 286 -5.87 6.19 -12.71
CA VAL A 286 -6.29 7.56 -12.38
C VAL A 286 -7.38 7.56 -11.30
N ILE A 287 -8.42 6.73 -11.47
CA ILE A 287 -9.50 6.61 -10.48
C ILE A 287 -8.95 6.15 -9.13
N PHE A 288 -8.05 5.17 -9.13
CA PHE A 288 -7.46 4.63 -7.93
C PHE A 288 -6.66 5.70 -7.17
N PHE A 289 -5.84 6.49 -7.86
CA PHE A 289 -5.01 7.52 -7.21
C PHE A 289 -5.84 8.72 -6.72
N VAL A 290 -6.87 9.16 -7.44
CA VAL A 290 -7.81 10.18 -6.97
C VAL A 290 -8.49 9.71 -5.66
N THR A 291 -8.99 8.48 -5.61
CA THR A 291 -9.68 7.96 -4.43
C THR A 291 -8.74 7.68 -3.26
N SER A 292 -7.48 7.32 -3.52
CA SER A 292 -6.45 7.11 -2.48
C SER A 292 -6.02 8.44 -1.84
N SER A 293 -5.79 9.49 -2.63
CA SER A 293 -5.43 10.82 -2.12
C SER A 293 -6.58 11.43 -1.31
N ASP A 294 -7.83 11.32 -1.77
CA ASP A 294 -9.01 11.77 -1.02
C ASP A 294 -9.12 11.07 0.36
N SER A 295 -8.91 9.75 0.38
CA SER A 295 -8.96 8.98 1.62
C SER A 295 -7.79 9.30 2.54
N GLY A 296 -6.61 9.55 1.98
CA GLY A 296 -5.39 9.92 2.70
C GLY A 296 -5.53 11.25 3.41
N SER A 297 -5.92 12.29 2.70
CA SER A 297 -6.13 13.62 3.26
C SER A 297 -7.19 13.63 4.36
N LEU A 298 -8.24 12.78 4.26
CA LEU A 298 -9.25 12.61 5.29
C LEU A 298 -8.66 12.03 6.60
N ILE A 299 -7.76 11.06 6.51
CA ILE A 299 -7.13 10.46 7.69
C ILE A 299 -6.07 11.39 8.30
N ILE A 300 -5.29 12.10 7.49
CA ILE A 300 -4.36 13.11 8.00
C ILE A 300 -5.14 14.21 8.74
N ASP A 301 -6.24 14.69 8.16
CA ASP A 301 -7.14 15.63 8.82
C ASP A 301 -7.69 15.09 10.16
N PHE A 302 -8.08 13.82 10.19
CA PHE A 302 -8.55 13.17 11.42
C PHE A 302 -7.47 13.11 12.51
N ILE A 303 -6.21 12.74 12.14
CA ILE A 303 -5.10 12.67 13.10
C ILE A 303 -4.77 14.07 13.63
N THR A 304 -4.63 15.05 12.74
CA THR A 304 -4.24 16.43 13.09
C THR A 304 -5.27 17.18 13.90
N SER A 305 -6.55 16.81 13.75
CA SER A 305 -7.64 17.37 14.55
C SER A 305 -7.86 16.68 15.90
N GLY A 306 -6.99 15.72 16.26
CA GLY A 306 -7.11 14.95 17.50
C GLY A 306 -8.29 13.97 17.51
N GLY A 307 -8.67 13.44 16.36
CA GLY A 307 -9.72 12.43 16.21
C GLY A 307 -11.14 13.00 16.04
N ARG A 308 -11.30 14.26 15.69
CA ARG A 308 -12.61 14.84 15.39
C ARG A 308 -13.11 14.37 14.02
N GLU A 309 -14.41 14.02 13.97
CA GLU A 309 -15.03 13.54 12.72
C GLU A 309 -15.49 14.67 11.79
N LYS A 310 -15.77 15.83 12.35
CA LYS A 310 -16.23 17.02 11.60
C LYS A 310 -15.21 18.13 11.74
N ASN A 311 -14.46 18.36 10.70
CA ASN A 311 -13.47 19.42 10.59
C ASN A 311 -13.85 20.41 9.50
N ASP A 312 -13.18 21.56 9.50
CA ASP A 312 -13.33 22.56 8.46
C ASP A 312 -12.84 22.02 7.11
N VAL A 313 -13.62 22.22 6.08
CA VAL A 313 -13.30 21.76 4.71
C VAL A 313 -11.95 22.30 4.25
N TRP A 314 -11.58 23.49 4.68
CA TRP A 314 -10.31 24.12 4.32
C TRP A 314 -9.10 23.31 4.78
N LEU A 315 -9.16 22.64 5.94
CA LEU A 315 -8.07 21.81 6.47
C LEU A 315 -7.83 20.58 5.58
N ARG A 316 -8.91 19.98 5.08
CA ARG A 316 -8.83 18.88 4.11
C ARG A 316 -8.25 19.32 2.78
N ILE A 317 -8.63 20.51 2.28
CA ILE A 317 -8.04 21.11 1.07
C ILE A 317 -6.54 21.29 1.27
N PHE A 318 -6.15 21.85 2.42
CA PHE A 318 -4.74 22.06 2.76
C PHE A 318 -3.95 20.75 2.70
N TRP A 319 -4.45 19.68 3.30
CA TRP A 319 -3.76 18.38 3.29
C TRP A 319 -3.72 17.74 1.90
N ALA A 320 -4.80 17.77 1.15
CA ALA A 320 -4.84 17.24 -0.22
C ALA A 320 -3.85 17.97 -1.15
N LEU A 321 -3.78 19.30 -1.06
CA LEU A 321 -2.81 20.09 -1.82
C LEU A 321 -1.37 19.81 -1.37
N THR A 322 -1.14 19.66 -0.07
CA THR A 322 0.20 19.37 0.47
C THR A 322 0.71 18.00 0.01
N GLU A 323 -0.14 16.98 -0.04
CA GLU A 323 0.19 15.66 -0.59
C GLU A 323 0.67 15.77 -2.05
N GLY A 324 -0.07 16.50 -2.88
CA GLY A 324 0.29 16.74 -4.28
C GLY A 324 1.61 17.50 -4.43
N VAL A 325 1.81 18.56 -3.62
CA VAL A 325 3.05 19.35 -3.64
C VAL A 325 4.25 18.49 -3.23
N VAL A 326 4.13 17.69 -2.17
CA VAL A 326 5.20 16.78 -1.72
C VAL A 326 5.51 15.74 -2.79
N ALA A 327 4.49 15.12 -3.41
CA ALA A 327 4.69 14.18 -4.50
C ALA A 327 5.39 14.81 -5.70
N ALA A 328 4.96 16.01 -6.13
CA ALA A 328 5.57 16.75 -7.23
C ALA A 328 7.02 17.13 -6.93
N ALA A 329 7.30 17.59 -5.71
CA ALA A 329 8.65 17.94 -5.27
C ALA A 329 9.60 16.73 -5.28
N LEU A 330 9.14 15.56 -4.82
CA LEU A 330 9.92 14.33 -4.84
C LEU A 330 10.17 13.84 -6.26
N VAL A 331 9.15 13.83 -7.12
CA VAL A 331 9.28 13.44 -8.52
C VAL A 331 10.25 14.37 -9.26
N PHE A 332 10.13 15.67 -9.08
CA PHE A 332 10.98 16.65 -9.75
C PHE A 332 12.41 16.66 -9.21
N GLY A 333 12.58 16.49 -7.88
CA GLY A 333 13.88 16.60 -7.21
C GLY A 333 14.76 15.35 -7.30
N GLY A 334 14.19 14.16 -7.59
CA GLY A 334 14.98 12.92 -7.63
C GLY A 334 14.21 11.69 -8.11
N GLY A 335 13.00 11.88 -8.64
CA GLY A 335 12.20 10.80 -9.24
C GLY A 335 11.97 9.63 -8.30
N LEU A 336 12.17 8.40 -8.81
CA LEU A 336 11.95 7.15 -8.08
C LEU A 336 12.77 7.07 -6.79
N ILE A 337 14.04 7.45 -6.83
CA ILE A 337 14.95 7.37 -5.67
C ILE A 337 14.47 8.29 -4.53
N ALA A 338 14.05 9.51 -4.85
CA ALA A 338 13.54 10.43 -3.84
C ALA A 338 12.24 9.94 -3.19
N LEU A 339 11.34 9.35 -3.98
CA LEU A 339 10.09 8.75 -3.51
C LEU A 339 10.37 7.57 -2.56
N GLN A 340 11.27 6.67 -2.94
CA GLN A 340 11.67 5.52 -2.13
C GLN A 340 12.34 5.94 -0.83
N THR A 341 13.31 6.87 -0.91
CA THR A 341 14.03 7.41 0.26
C THR A 341 13.07 8.10 1.23
N GLY A 342 12.12 8.89 0.72
CA GLY A 342 11.11 9.57 1.53
C GLY A 342 10.28 8.59 2.36
N SER A 343 9.80 7.51 1.76
CA SER A 343 9.08 6.46 2.48
C SER A 343 9.95 5.73 3.50
N LEU A 344 11.20 5.42 3.15
CA LEU A 344 12.11 4.70 4.03
C LEU A 344 12.43 5.52 5.29
N VAL A 345 12.80 6.78 5.11
CA VAL A 345 13.18 7.68 6.22
C VAL A 345 12.01 7.93 7.16
N THR A 346 10.80 8.11 6.63
CA THR A 346 9.60 8.38 7.44
C THR A 346 8.96 7.10 8.00
N GLY A 347 9.16 5.97 7.35
CA GLY A 347 8.70 4.67 7.82
C GLY A 347 9.50 4.13 9.01
N LEU A 348 10.79 4.41 9.10
CA LEU A 348 11.66 3.92 10.17
C LEU A 348 11.19 4.35 11.58
N PRO A 349 10.85 5.62 11.87
CA PRO A 349 10.28 6.00 13.16
C PRO A 349 8.97 5.28 13.50
N VAL A 350 8.12 5.02 12.49
CA VAL A 350 6.88 4.26 12.68
C VAL A 350 7.19 2.79 13.00
N CYS A 351 8.19 2.19 12.35
CA CYS A 351 8.66 0.85 12.68
C CYS A 351 9.07 0.74 14.16
N ILE A 352 9.87 1.67 14.65
CA ILE A 352 10.28 1.74 16.07
C ILE A 352 9.06 1.87 16.98
N LEU A 353 8.14 2.78 16.63
CA LEU A 353 6.87 2.93 17.35
C LEU A 353 6.10 1.61 17.42
N MET A 354 6.01 0.88 16.31
CA MET A 354 5.28 -0.38 16.25
C MET A 354 5.94 -1.49 17.06
N LEU A 355 7.27 -1.52 17.19
CA LEU A 355 7.95 -2.44 18.11
C LEU A 355 7.55 -2.17 19.57
N ILE A 356 7.45 -0.89 19.95
CA ILE A 356 6.96 -0.50 21.28
C ILE A 356 5.47 -0.85 21.42
N MET A 357 4.68 -0.71 20.37
CA MET A 357 3.26 -1.12 20.35
C MET A 357 3.08 -2.61 20.57
N CYS A 358 3.95 -3.48 20.03
CA CYS A 358 3.93 -4.91 20.30
C CYS A 358 3.98 -5.19 21.80
N TYR A 359 4.92 -4.56 22.49
CA TYR A 359 5.04 -4.71 23.94
C TYR A 359 3.81 -4.17 24.69
N SER A 360 3.31 -3.01 24.25
CA SER A 360 2.13 -2.36 24.87
C SER A 360 0.88 -3.23 24.77
N ILE A 361 0.57 -3.76 23.58
CA ILE A 361 -0.62 -4.61 23.38
C ILE A 361 -0.49 -5.94 24.13
N LEU A 362 0.69 -6.59 24.13
CA LEU A 362 0.90 -7.83 24.86
C LEU A 362 0.70 -7.63 26.38
N LYS A 363 1.23 -6.53 26.93
CA LYS A 363 1.01 -6.16 28.34
C LYS A 363 -0.48 -5.95 28.64
N ALA A 364 -1.20 -5.29 27.75
CA ALA A 364 -2.62 -5.01 27.92
C ALA A 364 -3.49 -6.26 27.80
N LEU A 365 -3.19 -7.17 26.86
CA LEU A 365 -3.89 -8.44 26.68
C LEU A 365 -3.70 -9.38 27.88
N ARG A 366 -2.48 -9.52 28.40
CA ARG A 366 -2.20 -10.31 29.61
C ARG A 366 -3.02 -9.83 30.82
N LYS A 367 -3.07 -8.51 31.02
CA LYS A 367 -3.88 -7.92 32.09
C LYS A 367 -5.39 -8.14 31.88
N TYR A 368 -5.84 -8.13 30.63
CA TYR A 368 -7.23 -8.39 30.28
C TYR A 368 -7.63 -9.83 30.59
N GLN A 369 -6.78 -10.80 30.24
CA GLN A 369 -7.00 -12.21 30.52
C GLN A 369 -7.03 -12.50 32.03
N ALA A 370 -6.05 -12.00 32.79
CA ALA A 370 -6.00 -12.17 34.25
C ALA A 370 -7.28 -11.65 34.95
N ASN A 371 -7.79 -10.49 34.51
CA ASN A 371 -9.05 -9.96 35.07
C ASN A 371 -10.28 -10.81 34.68
N SER A 372 -10.31 -11.42 33.50
CA SER A 372 -11.42 -12.27 33.05
C SER A 372 -11.47 -13.63 33.77
N GLU A 373 -10.34 -14.13 34.22
CA GLU A 373 -10.23 -15.38 35.02
C GLU A 373 -10.63 -15.18 36.48
N THR A 374 -10.47 -13.96 36.99
CA THR A 374 -10.88 -13.62 38.38
C THR A 374 -12.40 -13.50 38.55
N TYR A 375 -13.16 -13.37 37.44
CA TYR A 375 -14.62 -13.28 37.42
C TYR A 375 -15.32 -14.57 36.95
N LYS A 376 -14.60 -15.64 36.73
CA LYS A 376 -15.09 -17.01 36.53
C LYS A 376 -14.95 -17.82 37.82
#